data_ac20e0729e82c99292e26e65a7f9377c
#
_entry.id   ac20e0729e82c99292e26e65a7f9377c
#
_cell.length_a   1.000
_cell.length_b   1.000
_cell.length_c   1.000
_cell.angle_alpha   90.00
_cell.angle_beta   90.00
_cell.angle_gamma   90.00
#
_symmetry.space_group_name_H-M   'P 1'
#
loop_
_entity.id
_entity.type
_entity.pdbx_description
1 polymer ?
#
loop_
_entity_poly.entity_id
_entity_poly.type
_entity_poly.pdbx_seq_one_letter_code
_entity_poly.pdbx_strand_id
1 'polypeptide(L)'
;SPDYLWTQKLLEEFKDRRGYDLTPYLPLIFVPGLHFDTNNRPSTDDPAVFDTQSTMGERVRMDYYQTLTDLYTENHIESLQQWCESHGWDYRGQVAYGAPMEMTQSAAQAGIAETESLYFAKLPGNGSPKLMDSGTRDGYRMQTGMVNLTGKEVYSPLRSGAYEQSTSDLLNMINSNMAAGVNLSVVHGYSNNGVYQGKYEGNWGGYDGMSGFFSNSWDKTPDFTQFADSMGYVARNQYVLRQGHQDVDIAYYRFEYFEVQVIEDMVTPDLEENGYSYDFVSPYLLNLDTANAKDGVIAPEGPSYKALVV
;
A
#
# COMPACT_ATOMS: atom_id res chain seq x y z
N SER A 1 -1.88 -0.13 -24.71
CA SER A 1 -3.20 0.47 -24.58
C SER A 1 -3.17 1.40 -23.42
N PRO A 2 -3.49 2.68 -23.54
CA PRO A 2 -3.54 3.57 -22.40
C PRO A 2 -4.65 3.05 -21.49
N ASP A 3 -4.29 2.64 -20.30
CA ASP A 3 -5.20 2.03 -19.36
C ASP A 3 -5.96 3.13 -18.59
N TYR A 4 -6.81 3.85 -19.31
CA TYR A 4 -7.76 4.75 -18.67
C TYR A 4 -8.86 3.92 -18.04
N LEU A 5 -9.00 4.04 -16.74
CA LEU A 5 -10.06 3.38 -16.01
C LEU A 5 -11.40 4.04 -16.37
N TRP A 6 -12.33 3.23 -16.85
CA TRP A 6 -13.63 3.71 -17.30
C TRP A 6 -14.74 2.75 -16.92
N THR A 7 -15.89 3.28 -16.52
CA THR A 7 -17.12 2.51 -16.34
C THR A 7 -18.27 3.17 -17.09
N GLN A 8 -19.29 2.39 -17.42
CA GLN A 8 -20.43 2.88 -18.21
C GLN A 8 -21.14 4.09 -17.61
N LYS A 9 -21.20 4.20 -16.29
CA LYS A 9 -21.85 5.29 -15.56
C LYS A 9 -20.90 6.42 -15.16
N LEU A 10 -19.65 6.39 -15.56
CA LEU A 10 -18.65 7.32 -15.05
C LEU A 10 -19.03 8.80 -15.24
N LEU A 11 -19.57 9.17 -16.39
CA LEU A 11 -19.98 10.57 -16.65
C LEU A 11 -21.15 11.03 -15.77
N GLU A 12 -22.09 10.15 -15.51
CA GLU A 12 -23.22 10.41 -14.60
C GLU A 12 -22.72 10.55 -13.17
N GLU A 13 -21.99 9.57 -12.67
CA GLU A 13 -21.40 9.54 -11.34
C GLU A 13 -20.47 10.74 -11.09
N PHE A 14 -19.65 11.09 -12.07
CA PHE A 14 -18.79 12.25 -11.99
C PHE A 14 -19.62 13.54 -11.82
N LYS A 15 -20.64 13.72 -12.67
CA LYS A 15 -21.50 14.89 -12.61
C LYS A 15 -22.20 15.01 -11.28
N ASP A 16 -22.73 13.91 -10.76
CA ASP A 16 -23.45 13.89 -9.49
C ASP A 16 -22.53 14.20 -8.30
N ARG A 17 -21.28 13.72 -8.34
CA ARG A 17 -20.30 13.91 -7.26
C ARG A 17 -19.53 15.23 -7.34
N ARG A 18 -19.19 15.68 -8.54
CA ARG A 18 -18.34 16.88 -8.74
C ARG A 18 -19.15 18.11 -9.16
N GLY A 19 -20.41 17.96 -9.53
CA GLY A 19 -21.31 19.05 -9.83
C GLY A 19 -21.18 19.67 -11.23
N TYR A 20 -20.38 19.06 -12.13
CA TYR A 20 -20.23 19.51 -13.51
C TYR A 20 -20.07 18.36 -14.50
N ASP A 21 -20.32 18.65 -15.79
CA ASP A 21 -20.17 17.65 -16.86
C ASP A 21 -18.71 17.47 -17.25
N LEU A 22 -18.21 16.25 -17.16
CA LEU A 22 -16.83 15.90 -17.52
C LEU A 22 -16.60 15.92 -19.04
N THR A 23 -17.64 15.72 -19.86
CA THR A 23 -17.53 15.51 -21.31
C THR A 23 -16.67 16.55 -22.04
N PRO A 24 -16.86 17.87 -21.81
CA PRO A 24 -16.04 18.88 -22.47
C PRO A 24 -14.58 18.90 -22.02
N TYR A 25 -14.26 18.27 -20.91
CA TYR A 25 -12.95 18.26 -20.29
C TYR A 25 -12.19 16.94 -20.49
N LEU A 26 -12.81 15.96 -21.15
CA LEU A 26 -12.15 14.66 -21.42
C LEU A 26 -10.74 14.77 -22.00
N PRO A 27 -10.42 15.71 -22.92
CA PRO A 27 -9.06 15.87 -23.40
C PRO A 27 -8.04 16.20 -22.30
N LEU A 28 -8.47 16.79 -21.18
CA LEU A 28 -7.58 17.16 -20.06
C LEU A 28 -7.23 15.98 -19.16
N ILE A 29 -8.00 14.88 -19.24
CA ILE A 29 -7.71 13.65 -18.52
C ILE A 29 -6.58 12.88 -19.19
N PHE A 30 -6.56 12.92 -20.52
CA PHE A 30 -5.58 12.20 -21.33
C PHE A 30 -4.25 12.95 -21.29
N VAL A 31 -3.47 12.73 -20.24
CA VAL A 31 -2.10 13.22 -20.13
C VAL A 31 -1.20 12.17 -20.76
N PRO A 32 -0.56 12.48 -21.90
CA PRO A 32 0.50 11.63 -22.43
C PRO A 32 1.57 11.46 -21.34
N GLY A 33 2.00 10.22 -21.09
CA GLY A 33 2.99 9.95 -20.04
C GLY A 33 2.43 9.37 -18.74
N LEU A 34 1.12 9.38 -18.52
CA LEU A 34 0.50 8.53 -17.51
C LEU A 34 0.26 7.12 -18.09
N HIS A 35 1.29 6.54 -18.66
CA HIS A 35 1.32 5.12 -18.99
C HIS A 35 1.95 4.38 -17.83
N PHE A 36 1.25 3.39 -17.33
CA PHE A 36 1.91 2.39 -16.52
C PHE A 36 2.66 1.45 -17.47
N ASP A 37 3.95 1.35 -17.32
CA ASP A 37 4.71 0.32 -18.00
C ASP A 37 4.30 -1.07 -17.46
N THR A 38 4.86 -2.12 -18.03
CA THR A 38 4.61 -3.51 -17.56
C THR A 38 5.03 -3.76 -16.11
N ASN A 39 5.68 -2.77 -15.47
CA ASN A 39 6.10 -2.78 -14.08
C ASN A 39 5.31 -1.76 -13.24
N ASN A 40 4.16 -1.30 -13.72
CA ASN A 40 3.31 -0.30 -13.06
C ASN A 40 4.02 1.00 -12.69
N ARG A 41 5.01 1.43 -13.49
CA ARG A 41 5.69 2.71 -13.28
C ARG A 41 5.08 3.78 -14.18
N PRO A 42 4.80 4.98 -13.65
CA PRO A 42 4.41 6.08 -14.51
C PRO A 42 5.56 6.37 -15.49
N SER A 43 5.26 6.32 -16.79
CA SER A 43 6.20 6.73 -17.82
C SER A 43 6.10 8.24 -18.00
N THR A 44 7.22 8.94 -17.90
CA THR A 44 7.33 10.39 -18.08
C THR A 44 7.83 10.77 -19.47
N ASP A 45 7.88 9.83 -20.40
CA ASP A 45 8.60 10.01 -21.67
C ASP A 45 7.86 10.86 -22.71
N ASP A 46 6.61 11.25 -22.46
CA ASP A 46 5.89 12.15 -23.35
C ASP A 46 5.41 13.42 -22.63
N PRO A 47 6.04 14.57 -22.89
CA PRO A 47 5.71 15.83 -22.21
C PRO A 47 4.46 16.53 -22.76
N ALA A 48 3.78 15.99 -23.75
CA ALA A 48 2.59 16.62 -24.33
C ALA A 48 1.39 16.48 -23.38
N VAL A 49 1.20 17.48 -22.56
CA VAL A 49 0.03 17.62 -21.68
C VAL A 49 -0.99 18.49 -22.38
N PHE A 50 -2.19 17.94 -22.62
CA PHE A 50 -3.33 18.77 -22.99
C PHE A 50 -3.78 19.53 -21.74
N ASP A 51 -3.37 20.79 -21.65
CA ASP A 51 -3.78 21.64 -20.55
C ASP A 51 -4.15 23.03 -21.04
N THR A 52 -4.87 23.73 -20.19
CA THR A 52 -5.17 25.15 -20.40
C THR A 52 -4.08 25.98 -19.72
N GLN A 53 -4.02 27.29 -20.02
CA GLN A 53 -3.11 28.21 -19.30
C GLN A 53 -3.49 28.42 -17.81
N SER A 54 -4.42 27.63 -17.31
CA SER A 54 -4.92 27.66 -15.94
C SER A 54 -4.73 26.30 -15.27
N THR A 55 -4.92 26.21 -13.97
CA THR A 55 -4.92 24.96 -13.20
C THR A 55 -6.14 24.06 -13.48
N MET A 56 -6.89 24.33 -14.54
CA MET A 56 -8.14 23.59 -14.83
C MET A 56 -7.87 22.12 -15.13
N GLY A 57 -6.83 21.80 -15.92
CA GLY A 57 -6.51 20.42 -16.25
C GLY A 57 -6.14 19.60 -15.03
N GLU A 58 -5.34 20.16 -14.15
CA GLU A 58 -4.98 19.55 -12.87
C GLU A 58 -6.23 19.26 -12.02
N ARG A 59 -7.12 20.24 -11.86
CA ARG A 59 -8.36 20.07 -11.10
C ARG A 59 -9.26 18.98 -11.69
N VAL A 60 -9.43 18.97 -13.01
CA VAL A 60 -10.27 17.97 -13.69
C VAL A 60 -9.69 16.57 -13.51
N ARG A 61 -8.37 16.42 -13.59
CA ARG A 61 -7.68 15.15 -13.33
C ARG A 61 -7.85 14.70 -11.89
N MET A 62 -7.70 15.60 -10.93
CA MET A 62 -7.95 15.31 -9.51
C MET A 62 -9.41 14.85 -9.28
N ASP A 63 -10.38 15.55 -9.82
CA ASP A 63 -11.80 15.20 -9.71
C ASP A 63 -12.11 13.84 -10.37
N TYR A 64 -11.46 13.55 -11.50
CA TYR A 64 -11.58 12.26 -12.19
C TYR A 64 -11.04 11.12 -11.33
N TYR A 65 -9.81 11.23 -10.83
CA TYR A 65 -9.21 10.18 -10.00
C TYR A 65 -9.93 10.01 -8.67
N GLN A 66 -10.40 11.11 -8.09
CA GLN A 66 -11.21 11.01 -6.88
C GLN A 66 -12.54 10.32 -7.14
N THR A 67 -13.16 10.56 -8.30
CA THR A 67 -14.39 9.85 -8.68
C THR A 67 -14.16 8.36 -8.86
N LEU A 68 -13.04 7.97 -9.48
CA LEU A 68 -12.65 6.57 -9.58
C LEU A 68 -12.40 5.94 -8.22
N THR A 69 -11.72 6.66 -7.34
CA THR A 69 -11.47 6.22 -5.95
C THR A 69 -12.77 5.97 -5.20
N ASP A 70 -13.71 6.92 -5.27
CA ASP A 70 -15.02 6.79 -4.63
C ASP A 70 -15.77 5.55 -5.17
N LEU A 71 -15.84 5.41 -6.48
CA LEU A 71 -16.54 4.28 -7.12
C LEU A 71 -15.89 2.92 -6.79
N TYR A 72 -14.57 2.86 -6.79
CA TYR A 72 -13.84 1.66 -6.42
C TYR A 72 -14.07 1.30 -4.96
N THR A 73 -13.97 2.29 -4.08
CA THR A 73 -14.17 2.10 -2.64
C THR A 73 -15.57 1.57 -2.35
N GLU A 74 -16.60 2.26 -2.84
CA GLU A 74 -18.00 1.93 -2.57
C GLU A 74 -18.44 0.62 -3.21
N ASN A 75 -18.13 0.43 -4.51
CA ASN A 75 -18.67 -0.70 -5.28
C ASN A 75 -17.81 -1.97 -5.21
N HIS A 76 -16.56 -1.86 -4.77
CA HIS A 76 -15.68 -3.02 -4.68
C HIS A 76 -15.26 -3.30 -3.24
N ILE A 77 -14.56 -2.38 -2.60
CA ILE A 77 -13.98 -2.63 -1.28
C ILE A 77 -15.05 -2.78 -0.20
N GLU A 78 -15.95 -1.80 -0.07
CA GLU A 78 -17.04 -1.86 0.91
C GLU A 78 -17.98 -3.04 0.66
N SER A 79 -18.30 -3.31 -0.60
CA SER A 79 -19.16 -4.43 -0.96
C SER A 79 -18.55 -5.78 -0.55
N LEU A 80 -17.24 -5.95 -0.74
CA LEU A 80 -16.52 -7.16 -0.32
C LEU A 80 -16.42 -7.24 1.20
N GLN A 81 -16.11 -6.14 1.87
CA GLN A 81 -16.04 -6.09 3.34
C GLN A 81 -17.39 -6.47 3.96
N GLN A 82 -18.49 -5.84 3.50
CA GLN A 82 -19.85 -6.16 3.99
C GLN A 82 -20.21 -7.63 3.75
N TRP A 83 -19.83 -8.17 2.59
CA TRP A 83 -20.05 -9.59 2.32
C TRP A 83 -19.26 -10.46 3.29
N CYS A 84 -17.97 -10.17 3.53
CA CYS A 84 -17.15 -10.89 4.50
C CYS A 84 -17.73 -10.80 5.91
N GLU A 85 -18.08 -9.60 6.37
CA GLU A 85 -18.70 -9.38 7.69
C GLU A 85 -19.98 -10.19 7.89
N SER A 86 -20.80 -10.29 6.85
CA SER A 86 -22.03 -11.10 6.88
C SER A 86 -21.76 -12.60 7.11
N HIS A 87 -20.51 -13.03 6.91
CA HIS A 87 -20.04 -14.41 7.13
C HIS A 87 -19.12 -14.53 8.36
N GLY A 88 -18.94 -13.46 9.14
CA GLY A 88 -18.03 -13.43 10.28
C GLY A 88 -16.55 -13.40 9.89
N TRP A 89 -16.24 -12.85 8.74
CA TRP A 89 -14.88 -12.68 8.20
C TRP A 89 -14.55 -11.20 8.01
N ASP A 90 -13.25 -10.91 7.87
CA ASP A 90 -12.76 -9.62 7.44
C ASP A 90 -12.15 -9.72 6.05
N TYR A 91 -12.45 -8.73 5.21
CA TYR A 91 -11.79 -8.60 3.93
C TYR A 91 -10.37 -8.06 4.13
N ARG A 92 -9.40 -8.80 3.62
CA ARG A 92 -8.01 -8.37 3.55
C ARG A 92 -7.62 -8.18 2.08
N GLY A 93 -7.07 -7.05 1.74
CA GLY A 93 -6.66 -6.81 0.37
C GLY A 93 -5.69 -5.65 0.20
N GLN A 94 -4.89 -5.77 -0.83
CA GLN A 94 -4.07 -4.68 -1.36
C GLN A 94 -4.97 -3.80 -2.23
N VAL A 95 -5.39 -2.69 -1.66
CA VAL A 95 -6.32 -1.79 -2.33
C VAL A 95 -5.59 -0.92 -3.34
N ALA A 96 -6.26 -0.59 -4.44
CA ALA A 96 -5.76 0.29 -5.51
C ALA A 96 -4.39 -0.12 -6.11
N TYR A 97 -4.05 -1.40 -6.05
CA TYR A 97 -2.79 -1.93 -6.55
C TYR A 97 -2.58 -1.60 -8.03
N GLY A 98 -1.57 -0.78 -8.33
CA GLY A 98 -1.25 -0.35 -9.69
C GLY A 98 -2.26 0.60 -10.35
N ALA A 99 -3.25 1.08 -9.62
CA ALA A 99 -4.25 1.99 -10.16
C ALA A 99 -4.08 3.41 -9.59
N PRO A 100 -4.33 4.47 -10.38
CA PRO A 100 -4.21 5.84 -9.93
C PRO A 100 -5.40 6.24 -9.06
N MET A 101 -5.49 5.68 -7.87
CA MET A 101 -6.54 5.92 -6.90
C MET A 101 -5.94 6.30 -5.55
N GLU A 102 -6.70 7.04 -4.75
CA GLU A 102 -6.31 7.36 -3.39
C GLU A 102 -6.42 6.09 -2.53
N MET A 103 -5.28 5.61 -2.05
CA MET A 103 -5.17 4.31 -1.41
C MET A 103 -5.74 4.32 0.01
N THR A 104 -5.48 5.38 0.79
CA THR A 104 -5.83 5.40 2.21
C THR A 104 -7.34 5.42 2.41
N GLN A 105 -8.09 6.09 1.51
CA GLN A 105 -9.55 6.06 1.51
C GLN A 105 -10.08 4.64 1.29
N SER A 106 -9.56 3.95 0.28
CA SER A 106 -9.99 2.58 -0.03
C SER A 106 -9.57 1.60 1.07
N ALA A 107 -8.34 1.73 1.59
CA ALA A 107 -7.84 0.90 2.67
C ALA A 107 -8.61 1.10 3.98
N ALA A 108 -9.11 2.32 4.23
CA ALA A 108 -9.93 2.61 5.40
C ALA A 108 -11.25 1.82 5.43
N GLN A 109 -11.74 1.37 4.28
CA GLN A 109 -12.96 0.58 4.17
C GLN A 109 -12.69 -0.94 4.17
N ALA A 110 -11.47 -1.41 3.90
CA ALA A 110 -11.11 -2.81 4.08
C ALA A 110 -11.07 -3.18 5.57
N GLY A 111 -11.41 -4.41 5.92
CA GLY A 111 -11.30 -4.89 7.31
C GLY A 111 -9.84 -4.93 7.78
N ILE A 112 -8.96 -5.43 6.91
CA ILE A 112 -7.51 -5.49 7.14
C ILE A 112 -6.81 -4.79 5.97
N ALA A 113 -6.12 -3.70 6.27
CA ALA A 113 -5.26 -3.04 5.29
C ALA A 113 -4.06 -3.91 4.97
N GLU A 114 -3.70 -3.99 3.69
CA GLU A 114 -2.57 -4.78 3.23
C GLU A 114 -1.70 -3.98 2.26
N THR A 115 -0.40 -4.15 2.39
CA THR A 115 0.60 -3.70 1.42
C THR A 115 1.52 -4.85 1.05
N GLU A 116 2.45 -4.63 0.14
CA GLU A 116 3.37 -5.66 -0.32
C GLU A 116 4.82 -5.19 -0.32
N SER A 117 5.75 -6.13 -0.11
CA SER A 117 7.19 -5.87 -0.03
C SER A 117 8.01 -6.52 -1.14
N LEU A 118 7.51 -6.50 -2.37
CA LEU A 118 8.14 -7.17 -3.53
C LEU A 118 9.56 -6.69 -3.84
N TYR A 119 9.86 -5.44 -3.62
CA TYR A 119 11.12 -4.83 -4.06
C TYR A 119 12.21 -4.77 -3.01
N PHE A 120 12.00 -5.34 -1.84
CA PHE A 120 12.82 -5.07 -0.66
C PHE A 120 13.83 -6.16 -0.32
N ALA A 121 14.02 -7.08 -1.22
CA ALA A 121 15.01 -8.14 -1.10
C ALA A 121 16.44 -7.70 -1.51
N LYS A 122 16.78 -6.43 -1.42
CA LYS A 122 18.15 -5.99 -1.59
C LYS A 122 18.93 -6.33 -0.32
N LEU A 123 19.54 -7.50 -0.33
CA LEU A 123 20.40 -7.94 0.75
C LEU A 123 21.67 -7.10 0.84
N PRO A 124 22.20 -6.88 2.04
CA PRO A 124 23.56 -6.34 2.20
C PRO A 124 24.55 -7.25 1.48
N GLY A 125 25.32 -6.70 0.57
CA GLY A 125 26.33 -7.45 -0.17
C GLY A 125 26.15 -7.50 -1.68
N ASN A 126 24.96 -7.29 -2.21
CA ASN A 126 24.71 -7.22 -3.67
C ASN A 126 24.83 -5.80 -4.24
N GLY A 127 25.77 -5.02 -3.75
CA GLY A 127 26.05 -3.68 -4.26
C GLY A 127 25.06 -2.60 -3.80
N SER A 128 24.11 -2.94 -2.95
CA SER A 128 23.22 -1.97 -2.30
C SER A 128 23.69 -1.72 -0.88
N PRO A 129 24.19 -0.53 -0.55
CA PRO A 129 24.79 -0.24 0.76
C PRO A 129 23.78 -0.03 1.87
N LYS A 130 22.48 -0.05 1.59
CA LYS A 130 21.45 0.25 2.58
C LYS A 130 20.46 -0.91 2.70
N LEU A 131 20.26 -1.36 3.93
CA LEU A 131 19.36 -2.47 4.28
C LEU A 131 17.90 -2.17 3.96
N MET A 132 17.48 -0.95 4.09
CA MET A 132 16.23 -0.36 3.64
C MET A 132 16.49 1.14 3.57
N ASP A 133 16.30 1.73 2.42
CA ASP A 133 16.27 3.19 2.35
C ASP A 133 14.94 3.72 2.91
N SER A 134 14.90 5.01 3.15
CA SER A 134 13.71 5.68 3.69
C SER A 134 12.49 5.47 2.81
N GLY A 135 12.65 5.51 1.48
CA GLY A 135 11.56 5.31 0.52
C GLY A 135 10.83 3.98 0.68
N THR A 136 11.58 2.92 0.97
CA THR A 136 11.00 1.60 1.24
C THR A 136 10.14 1.58 2.50
N ARG A 137 10.62 2.20 3.58
CA ARG A 137 9.86 2.29 4.84
C ARG A 137 8.63 3.17 4.70
N ASP A 138 8.72 4.22 3.91
CA ASP A 138 7.61 5.11 3.61
C ASP A 138 6.47 4.38 2.88
N GLY A 139 6.80 3.44 2.00
CA GLY A 139 5.81 2.57 1.38
C GLY A 139 4.91 1.86 2.39
N TYR A 140 5.46 1.40 3.51
CA TYR A 140 4.66 0.85 4.60
C TYR A 140 3.91 1.93 5.36
N ARG A 141 4.54 3.05 5.66
CA ARG A 141 3.94 4.16 6.40
C ARG A 141 2.77 4.82 5.69
N MET A 142 2.63 4.65 4.38
CA MET A 142 1.47 5.16 3.65
C MET A 142 0.13 4.67 4.22
N GLN A 143 0.11 3.49 4.80
CA GLN A 143 -1.10 2.96 5.40
C GLN A 143 -1.12 3.03 6.93
N THR A 144 -0.01 3.32 7.60
CA THR A 144 0.01 3.39 9.06
C THR A 144 -0.84 4.55 9.59
N GLY A 145 -0.77 5.72 8.95
CA GLY A 145 -1.62 6.85 9.32
C GLY A 145 -3.11 6.52 9.20
N MET A 146 -3.50 5.77 8.16
CA MET A 146 -4.87 5.30 8.02
C MET A 146 -5.24 4.33 9.16
N VAL A 147 -4.39 3.36 9.48
CA VAL A 147 -4.64 2.42 10.57
C VAL A 147 -4.78 3.15 11.89
N ASN A 148 -3.86 4.08 12.20
CA ASN A 148 -3.84 4.85 13.43
C ASN A 148 -5.07 5.77 13.58
N LEU A 149 -5.53 6.39 12.48
CA LEU A 149 -6.67 7.31 12.50
C LEU A 149 -8.03 6.60 12.42
N THR A 150 -8.11 5.43 11.83
CA THR A 150 -9.35 4.64 11.78
C THR A 150 -9.53 3.72 12.98
N GLY A 151 -8.51 3.58 13.82
CA GLY A 151 -8.53 2.63 14.94
C GLY A 151 -8.52 1.16 14.51
N LYS A 152 -8.10 0.84 13.28
CA LYS A 152 -7.97 -0.55 12.84
C LYS A 152 -6.86 -1.24 13.60
N GLU A 153 -7.15 -2.44 14.09
CA GLU A 153 -6.20 -3.18 14.92
C GLU A 153 -5.12 -3.92 14.12
N VAL A 154 -5.36 -4.13 12.81
CA VAL A 154 -4.52 -5.01 12.01
C VAL A 154 -4.09 -4.32 10.71
N TYR A 155 -2.79 -4.26 10.52
CA TYR A 155 -2.14 -3.86 9.29
C TYR A 155 -1.16 -4.95 8.86
N SER A 156 -1.38 -5.52 7.68
CA SER A 156 -0.65 -6.67 7.18
C SER A 156 0.07 -6.35 5.88
N PRO A 157 1.39 -6.47 5.79
CA PRO A 157 2.03 -6.58 4.50
C PRO A 157 1.98 -8.02 4.01
N LEU A 158 1.68 -8.21 2.76
CA LEU A 158 2.00 -9.43 2.03
C LEU A 158 3.49 -9.45 1.73
N ARG A 159 4.11 -10.56 2.00
CA ARG A 159 5.51 -10.71 1.71
C ARG A 159 5.78 -11.88 0.80
N SER A 160 6.35 -11.62 -0.35
CA SER A 160 6.93 -12.66 -1.16
C SER A 160 8.32 -13.03 -0.63
N GLY A 161 8.52 -14.28 -0.28
CA GLY A 161 9.84 -14.84 -0.12
C GLY A 161 10.47 -14.95 -1.50
N ALA A 162 11.23 -13.95 -1.90
CA ALA A 162 12.05 -14.09 -3.08
C ALA A 162 13.13 -15.15 -2.83
N TYR A 163 13.55 -15.79 -3.90
CA TYR A 163 14.69 -16.69 -3.92
C TYR A 163 15.86 -16.19 -3.09
N GLU A 164 16.60 -17.14 -2.53
CA GLU A 164 17.90 -16.88 -1.95
C GLU A 164 17.91 -16.08 -0.65
N GLN A 165 16.77 -15.97 0.03
CA GLN A 165 16.71 -15.34 1.34
C GLN A 165 16.82 -16.39 2.45
N SER A 166 17.65 -16.10 3.43
CA SER A 166 17.70 -16.85 4.68
C SER A 166 16.55 -16.48 5.60
N THR A 167 16.30 -17.29 6.60
CA THR A 167 15.36 -16.95 7.69
C THR A 167 15.76 -15.64 8.39
N SER A 168 17.05 -15.37 8.51
CA SER A 168 17.57 -14.11 9.08
C SER A 168 17.19 -12.89 8.23
N ASP A 169 17.23 -13.00 6.91
CA ASP A 169 16.82 -11.92 6.01
C ASP A 169 15.33 -11.67 6.12
N LEU A 170 14.54 -12.74 6.18
CA LEU A 170 13.10 -12.67 6.44
C LEU A 170 12.80 -11.94 7.74
N LEU A 171 13.45 -12.31 8.84
CA LEU A 171 13.25 -11.67 10.14
C LEU A 171 13.66 -10.19 10.12
N ASN A 172 14.76 -9.85 9.47
CA ASN A 172 15.21 -8.48 9.35
C ASN A 172 14.18 -7.60 8.63
N MET A 173 13.59 -8.11 7.56
CA MET A 173 12.54 -7.39 6.85
C MET A 173 11.25 -7.31 7.67
N ILE A 174 10.85 -8.37 8.35
CA ILE A 174 9.67 -8.35 9.25
C ILE A 174 9.90 -7.31 10.36
N ASN A 175 11.07 -7.28 10.98
CA ASN A 175 11.40 -6.31 12.01
C ASN A 175 11.36 -4.87 11.49
N SER A 176 11.85 -4.64 10.29
CA SER A 176 11.78 -3.32 9.64
C SER A 176 10.33 -2.90 9.35
N ASN A 177 9.50 -3.85 8.92
CA ASN A 177 8.06 -3.59 8.73
C ASN A 177 7.36 -3.26 10.05
N MET A 178 7.68 -3.99 11.12
CA MET A 178 7.17 -3.71 12.46
C MET A 178 7.60 -2.33 12.95
N ALA A 179 8.85 -1.94 12.70
CA ALA A 179 9.34 -0.59 13.02
C ALA A 179 8.64 0.51 12.22
N ALA A 180 8.09 0.18 11.05
CA ALA A 180 7.28 1.10 10.25
C ALA A 180 5.77 1.07 10.59
N GLY A 181 5.36 0.37 11.65
CA GLY A 181 3.98 0.32 12.13
C GLY A 181 3.17 -0.90 11.71
N VAL A 182 3.76 -1.82 10.95
CA VAL A 182 3.09 -3.08 10.57
C VAL A 182 3.00 -4.01 11.78
N ASN A 183 1.82 -4.56 12.03
CA ASN A 183 1.58 -5.40 13.20
C ASN A 183 1.09 -6.82 12.91
N LEU A 184 0.99 -7.20 11.64
CA LEU A 184 0.73 -8.56 11.19
C LEU A 184 1.55 -8.83 9.93
N SER A 185 2.25 -9.95 9.86
CA SER A 185 3.03 -10.34 8.67
C SER A 185 2.45 -11.60 8.06
N VAL A 186 2.24 -11.58 6.75
CA VAL A 186 1.89 -12.75 5.96
C VAL A 186 3.08 -13.11 5.09
N VAL A 187 3.64 -14.28 5.31
CA VAL A 187 4.78 -14.77 4.54
C VAL A 187 4.27 -15.45 3.28
N HIS A 188 4.60 -14.88 2.15
CA HIS A 188 4.34 -15.44 0.84
C HIS A 188 5.66 -15.97 0.27
N GLY A 189 5.78 -17.18 -0.18
CA GLY A 189 4.72 -18.14 -0.34
C GLY A 189 5.28 -19.54 -0.13
N TYR A 190 4.35 -20.38 0.16
CA TYR A 190 4.59 -21.81 0.15
C TYR A 190 4.23 -22.32 -1.24
N SER A 191 5.22 -22.48 -2.11
CA SER A 191 4.94 -23.02 -3.43
C SER A 191 4.73 -24.52 -3.33
N ASN A 192 3.61 -24.99 -3.83
CA ASN A 192 3.36 -26.42 -3.94
C ASN A 192 4.19 -27.01 -5.11
N ASN A 193 5.50 -26.91 -5.00
CA ASN A 193 6.47 -27.54 -5.91
C ASN A 193 6.56 -29.05 -5.66
N GLY A 194 5.52 -29.67 -5.20
CA GLY A 194 5.43 -31.10 -5.14
C GLY A 194 5.68 -31.64 -6.55
N VAL A 195 6.59 -32.59 -6.66
CA VAL A 195 6.70 -33.44 -7.83
C VAL A 195 5.36 -34.14 -8.00
N TYR A 196 4.42 -33.47 -8.64
CA TYR A 196 3.19 -34.10 -9.09
C TYR A 196 3.59 -34.98 -10.26
N GLN A 197 3.88 -36.24 -9.97
CA GLN A 197 4.07 -37.27 -10.99
C GLN A 197 2.71 -37.54 -11.63
N GLY A 198 2.31 -36.71 -12.53
CA GLY A 198 1.06 -36.82 -13.23
C GLY A 198 1.13 -36.09 -14.57
N LYS A 199 0.02 -36.03 -15.24
CA LYS A 199 -0.19 -35.54 -16.61
C LYS A 199 0.28 -34.10 -16.87
N TYR A 200 0.80 -33.41 -15.88
CA TYR A 200 1.34 -32.06 -15.93
C TYR A 200 2.77 -32.10 -15.41
N GLU A 201 3.72 -32.31 -16.33
CA GLU A 201 5.12 -32.00 -16.11
C GLU A 201 5.22 -30.47 -16.06
N GLY A 202 5.16 -29.91 -14.87
CA GLY A 202 5.26 -28.49 -14.66
C GLY A 202 4.95 -28.15 -13.20
N ASN A 203 5.46 -27.04 -12.74
CA ASN A 203 5.19 -26.50 -11.43
C ASN A 203 3.67 -26.33 -11.26
N TRP A 204 3.10 -27.13 -10.41
CA TRP A 204 1.68 -26.99 -10.05
C TRP A 204 1.52 -25.85 -9.06
N GLY A 205 1.46 -24.68 -9.56
CA GLY A 205 1.22 -23.49 -8.76
C GLY A 205 0.19 -22.57 -9.39
N GLY A 206 -0.41 -22.99 -10.51
CA GLY A 206 -1.41 -22.18 -11.19
C GLY A 206 -0.88 -20.93 -11.90
N TYR A 207 0.41 -20.62 -11.72
CA TYR A 207 1.05 -19.44 -12.28
C TYR A 207 2.40 -19.80 -12.90
N ASP A 208 2.40 -20.20 -14.16
CA ASP A 208 3.65 -20.47 -14.90
C ASP A 208 4.59 -19.26 -14.95
N GLY A 209 4.06 -18.06 -14.93
CA GLY A 209 4.85 -16.82 -14.93
C GLY A 209 5.52 -16.47 -13.60
N MET A 210 5.09 -17.08 -12.50
CA MET A 210 5.63 -16.80 -11.15
C MET A 210 6.42 -17.95 -10.56
N SER A 211 6.59 -19.04 -11.28
CA SER A 211 7.43 -20.19 -10.84
C SER A 211 8.85 -19.76 -10.53
N GLY A 212 9.37 -18.75 -11.22
CA GLY A 212 10.63 -18.12 -10.95
C GLY A 212 10.71 -17.37 -9.61
N PHE A 213 9.61 -16.80 -9.14
CA PHE A 213 9.56 -16.06 -7.88
C PHE A 213 9.32 -16.95 -6.66
N PHE A 214 8.63 -18.07 -6.83
CA PHE A 214 8.15 -18.91 -5.73
C PHE A 214 8.69 -20.34 -5.81
N SER A 215 9.75 -20.57 -6.56
CA SER A 215 10.30 -21.92 -6.75
C SER A 215 10.94 -22.51 -5.49
N ASN A 216 11.30 -21.67 -4.51
CA ASN A 216 11.80 -22.11 -3.23
C ASN A 216 10.79 -21.78 -2.14
N SER A 217 10.00 -22.77 -1.76
CA SER A 217 9.26 -22.69 -0.52
C SER A 217 10.22 -22.72 0.67
N TRP A 218 9.86 -22.06 1.75
CA TRP A 218 10.66 -21.94 2.96
C TRP A 218 11.12 -23.30 3.54
N ASP A 219 10.33 -24.35 3.33
CA ASP A 219 10.66 -25.72 3.73
C ASP A 219 11.86 -26.32 2.98
N LYS A 220 12.34 -25.68 1.94
CA LYS A 220 13.52 -26.09 1.16
C LYS A 220 14.79 -25.35 1.56
N THR A 221 14.68 -24.33 2.40
CA THR A 221 15.86 -23.59 2.87
C THR A 221 16.65 -24.41 3.88
N PRO A 222 18.00 -24.34 3.90
CA PRO A 222 18.82 -25.11 4.84
C PRO A 222 18.53 -24.82 6.31
N ASP A 223 18.03 -23.62 6.61
CA ASP A 223 17.72 -23.12 7.95
C ASP A 223 16.25 -23.31 8.35
N PHE A 224 15.47 -24.05 7.58
CA PHE A 224 14.04 -24.28 7.86
C PHE A 224 13.77 -24.91 9.22
N THR A 225 14.71 -25.69 9.75
CA THR A 225 14.58 -26.27 11.09
C THR A 225 14.44 -25.22 12.20
N GLN A 226 14.93 -23.99 11.96
CA GLN A 226 14.84 -22.84 12.88
C GLN A 226 13.64 -21.94 12.58
N PHE A 227 12.91 -22.23 11.50
CA PHE A 227 11.82 -21.39 11.03
C PHE A 227 10.69 -21.26 12.06
N ALA A 228 10.36 -22.36 12.75
CA ALA A 228 9.32 -22.38 13.78
C ALA A 228 9.63 -21.46 14.96
N ASP A 229 10.88 -21.44 15.42
CA ASP A 229 11.31 -20.55 16.51
C ASP A 229 11.26 -19.10 16.08
N SER A 230 11.67 -18.83 14.84
CA SER A 230 11.61 -17.50 14.22
C SER A 230 10.16 -17.00 14.09
N MET A 231 9.24 -17.85 13.66
CA MET A 231 7.82 -17.52 13.59
C MET A 231 7.21 -17.35 14.99
N GLY A 232 7.70 -18.08 15.97
CA GLY A 232 7.35 -17.88 17.40
C GLY A 232 7.75 -16.49 17.90
N TYR A 233 8.93 -16.00 17.50
CA TYR A 233 9.37 -14.63 17.76
C TYR A 233 8.44 -13.60 17.10
N VAL A 234 8.15 -13.78 15.81
CA VAL A 234 7.24 -12.90 15.06
C VAL A 234 5.86 -12.85 15.71
N ALA A 235 5.29 -14.00 16.06
CA ALA A 235 3.97 -14.07 16.69
C ALA A 235 3.90 -13.31 18.01
N ARG A 236 4.93 -13.41 18.86
CA ARG A 236 4.98 -12.66 20.13
C ARG A 236 5.03 -11.16 19.91
N ASN A 237 5.84 -10.69 18.95
CA ASN A 237 5.92 -9.27 18.63
C ASN A 237 4.60 -8.75 18.06
N GLN A 238 4.00 -9.47 17.13
CA GLN A 238 2.68 -9.11 16.56
C GLN A 238 1.59 -9.04 17.64
N TYR A 239 1.61 -9.94 18.63
CA TYR A 239 0.69 -9.86 19.74
C TYR A 239 0.85 -8.56 20.52
N VAL A 240 2.09 -8.18 20.85
CA VAL A 240 2.38 -6.96 21.61
C VAL A 240 2.03 -5.71 20.79
N LEU A 241 2.42 -5.67 19.52
CA LEU A 241 2.20 -4.52 18.64
C LEU A 241 0.71 -4.23 18.34
N ARG A 242 -0.16 -5.19 18.58
CA ARG A 242 -1.62 -5.00 18.48
C ARG A 242 -2.28 -4.59 19.79
N GLN A 243 -1.49 -4.30 20.82
CA GLN A 243 -2.01 -3.80 22.09
C GLN A 243 -1.76 -2.28 22.17
N GLY A 244 -2.85 -1.52 22.30
CA GLY A 244 -2.75 -0.07 22.44
C GLY A 244 -2.63 0.70 21.12
N HIS A 245 -2.18 1.93 21.21
CA HIS A 245 -2.04 2.87 20.11
C HIS A 245 -0.57 3.17 19.85
N GLN A 246 -0.23 3.43 18.61
CA GLN A 246 1.08 3.94 18.25
C GLN A 246 1.11 5.45 18.56
N ASP A 247 2.10 5.89 19.32
CA ASP A 247 2.37 7.32 19.54
C ASP A 247 3.31 7.82 18.43
N VAL A 248 2.85 8.79 17.65
CA VAL A 248 3.55 9.29 16.47
C VAL A 248 3.69 10.81 16.54
N ASP A 249 4.89 11.33 16.27
CA ASP A 249 5.16 12.76 16.47
C ASP A 249 4.52 13.64 15.40
N ILE A 250 4.53 13.20 14.15
CA ILE A 250 4.23 14.04 12.98
C ILE A 250 3.20 13.40 12.09
N ALA A 251 2.15 14.17 11.75
CA ALA A 251 1.30 13.92 10.59
C ALA A 251 1.96 14.58 9.38
N TYR A 252 2.36 13.80 8.39
CA TYR A 252 2.91 14.32 7.14
C TYR A 252 1.81 14.30 6.07
N TYR A 253 1.39 15.48 5.64
CA TYR A 253 0.32 15.61 4.66
C TYR A 253 0.77 15.09 3.29
N ARG A 254 -0.02 14.21 2.73
CA ARG A 254 0.22 13.69 1.39
C ARG A 254 -1.09 13.42 0.69
N PHE A 255 -1.14 13.84 -0.55
CA PHE A 255 -2.26 13.58 -1.43
C PHE A 255 -1.75 13.16 -2.80
N GLU A 256 -1.91 11.89 -3.13
CA GLU A 256 -1.52 11.35 -4.44
C GLU A 256 -2.46 10.21 -4.84
N TYR A 257 -2.74 10.15 -6.14
CA TYR A 257 -3.46 9.05 -6.77
C TYR A 257 -2.49 8.03 -7.39
N PHE A 258 -1.33 7.80 -6.79
CA PHE A 258 -0.30 6.92 -7.33
C PHE A 258 -0.04 5.75 -6.40
N GLU A 259 0.43 4.68 -7.04
CA GLU A 259 0.78 3.46 -6.36
C GLU A 259 1.91 3.64 -5.36
N VAL A 260 1.76 3.01 -4.21
CA VAL A 260 2.74 3.00 -3.11
C VAL A 260 4.08 2.39 -3.48
N GLN A 261 4.15 1.60 -4.53
CA GLN A 261 5.39 0.87 -4.89
C GLN A 261 6.47 1.75 -5.55
N VAL A 262 6.16 2.99 -5.89
CA VAL A 262 7.09 3.89 -6.64
C VAL A 262 7.61 5.02 -5.77
N ILE A 263 7.75 4.80 -4.49
CA ILE A 263 8.13 5.84 -3.55
C ILE A 263 9.65 5.88 -3.39
N GLU A 264 10.36 6.35 -4.39
CA GLU A 264 11.82 6.51 -4.27
C GLU A 264 12.22 7.84 -3.60
N ASP A 265 11.36 8.86 -3.55
CA ASP A 265 11.75 10.23 -3.13
C ASP A 265 10.73 10.95 -2.23
N MET A 266 10.01 10.23 -1.35
CA MET A 266 8.85 10.82 -0.68
C MET A 266 9.13 11.73 0.49
N VAL A 267 10.11 11.44 1.28
CA VAL A 267 10.45 12.24 2.47
C VAL A 267 11.96 12.37 2.57
N THR A 268 12.38 13.54 2.90
CA THR A 268 13.78 13.74 3.26
C THR A 268 14.09 12.90 4.51
N PRO A 269 15.22 12.18 4.54
CA PRO A 269 15.57 11.30 5.66
C PRO A 269 15.78 12.04 6.99
N ASP A 270 15.69 13.35 7.00
CA ASP A 270 15.95 14.21 8.13
C ASP A 270 15.02 14.00 9.32
N LEU A 271 13.75 13.64 9.11
CA LEU A 271 12.83 13.39 10.24
C LEU A 271 13.31 12.19 11.08
N GLU A 272 13.56 11.05 10.44
CA GLU A 272 14.04 9.87 11.15
C GLU A 272 15.46 10.04 11.70
N GLU A 273 16.35 10.68 10.95
CA GLU A 273 17.71 10.96 11.39
C GLU A 273 17.75 11.86 12.63
N ASN A 274 16.73 12.68 12.83
CA ASN A 274 16.54 13.49 14.03
C ASN A 274 15.64 12.82 15.07
N GLY A 275 15.23 11.57 14.88
CA GLY A 275 14.50 10.78 15.86
C GLY A 275 13.01 11.05 15.93
N TYR A 276 12.42 11.66 14.90
CA TYR A 276 10.97 11.87 14.82
C TYR A 276 10.29 10.71 14.12
N SER A 277 9.17 10.27 14.70
CA SER A 277 8.24 9.36 14.04
C SER A 277 7.20 10.14 13.22
N TYR A 278 6.74 9.57 12.11
CA TYR A 278 5.72 10.20 11.29
C TYR A 278 4.83 9.17 10.59
N ASP A 279 3.60 9.60 10.32
CA ASP A 279 2.62 8.93 9.47
C ASP A 279 2.26 9.81 8.29
N PHE A 280 1.90 9.20 7.16
CA PHE A 280 1.28 9.94 6.07
C PHE A 280 -0.21 10.08 6.30
N VAL A 281 -0.72 11.29 6.07
CA VAL A 281 -2.14 11.61 6.20
C VAL A 281 -2.66 12.28 4.92
N SER A 282 -3.72 11.72 4.37
CA SER A 282 -4.40 12.27 3.19
C SER A 282 -5.50 13.25 3.57
N PRO A 283 -6.06 14.01 2.61
CA PRO A 283 -7.27 14.81 2.84
C PRO A 283 -8.43 13.99 3.39
N TYR A 284 -8.61 12.76 2.90
CA TYR A 284 -9.64 11.86 3.43
C TYR A 284 -9.41 11.58 4.92
N LEU A 285 -8.21 11.23 5.31
CA LEU A 285 -7.87 10.92 6.70
C LEU A 285 -8.02 12.13 7.63
N LEU A 286 -7.63 13.32 7.17
CA LEU A 286 -7.78 14.55 7.94
C LEU A 286 -9.25 14.99 8.12
N ASN A 287 -10.17 14.46 7.31
CA ASN A 287 -11.61 14.70 7.45
C ASN A 287 -12.32 13.68 8.36
N LEU A 288 -11.62 12.69 8.88
CA LEU A 288 -12.19 11.76 9.85
C LEU A 288 -12.44 12.47 11.20
N ASP A 289 -13.53 12.12 11.88
CA ASP A 289 -13.81 12.65 13.23
C ASP A 289 -12.68 12.36 14.22
N THR A 290 -11.98 11.28 14.03
CA THR A 290 -10.81 10.88 14.83
C THR A 290 -9.58 11.76 14.64
N ALA A 291 -9.49 12.47 13.51
CA ALA A 291 -8.39 13.39 13.20
C ALA A 291 -8.61 14.80 13.81
N ASN A 292 -9.54 14.95 14.75
CA ASN A 292 -9.80 16.24 15.40
C ASN A 292 -8.56 16.79 16.11
N ALA A 293 -8.47 18.12 16.18
CA ALA A 293 -7.40 18.80 16.90
C ALA A 293 -7.90 19.31 18.25
N LYS A 294 -7.18 18.98 19.34
CA LYS A 294 -7.50 19.42 20.69
C LYS A 294 -6.22 19.67 21.48
N ASP A 295 -6.18 20.79 22.19
CA ASP A 295 -5.05 21.16 23.07
C ASP A 295 -3.67 21.14 22.35
N GLY A 296 -3.64 21.48 21.06
CA GLY A 296 -2.41 21.51 20.25
C GLY A 296 -1.98 20.16 19.70
N VAL A 297 -2.79 19.13 19.83
CA VAL A 297 -2.53 17.77 19.34
C VAL A 297 -3.60 17.38 18.35
N ILE A 298 -3.22 16.72 17.25
CA ILE A 298 -4.12 16.12 16.27
C ILE A 298 -4.34 14.66 16.64
N ALA A 299 -5.57 14.19 16.57
CA ALA A 299 -5.97 12.83 16.93
C ALA A 299 -5.52 12.41 18.35
N PRO A 300 -5.92 13.14 19.42
CA PRO A 300 -5.43 12.90 20.78
C PRO A 300 -5.82 11.55 21.37
N GLU A 301 -6.89 10.93 20.86
CA GLU A 301 -7.35 9.60 21.29
C GLU A 301 -6.70 8.45 20.47
N GLY A 302 -5.80 8.79 19.55
CA GLY A 302 -5.09 7.87 18.67
C GLY A 302 -3.59 8.17 18.67
N PRO A 303 -3.00 8.48 17.49
CA PRO A 303 -1.54 8.65 17.33
C PRO A 303 -0.98 9.91 17.99
N SER A 304 -1.81 10.86 18.37
CA SER A 304 -1.41 12.07 19.14
C SER A 304 -0.36 12.93 18.44
N TYR A 305 -0.55 13.23 17.14
CA TYR A 305 0.40 14.02 16.36
C TYR A 305 0.60 15.43 16.94
N LYS A 306 1.85 15.81 17.13
CA LYS A 306 2.28 17.11 17.67
C LYS A 306 2.53 18.17 16.60
N ALA A 307 2.66 17.75 15.34
CA ALA A 307 2.85 18.63 14.20
C ALA A 307 2.19 18.08 12.94
N LEU A 308 1.78 19.00 12.06
CA LEU A 308 1.36 18.70 10.68
C LEU A 308 2.40 19.32 9.74
N VAL A 309 3.02 18.51 8.91
CA VAL A 309 3.92 18.94 7.84
C VAL A 309 3.16 18.87 6.53
N VAL A 310 3.21 19.96 5.72
CA VAL A 310 2.51 20.11 4.44
C VAL A 310 3.52 20.47 3.36
#